data_bca9675a13fbe9b78580037e0efd5daf
#
_entry.id   bca9675a13fbe9b78580037e0efd5daf
#
_cell.length_a   1.000
_cell.length_b   1.000
_cell.length_c   1.000
_cell.angle_alpha   90.00
_cell.angle_beta   90.00
_cell.angle_gamma   90.00
#
_symmetry.space_group_name_H-M   'P 1'
#
loop_
_entity.id
_entity.type
_entity.pdbx_description
1 polymer ?
#
loop_
_entity_poly.entity_id
_entity_poly.type
_entity_poly.pdbx_seq_one_letter_code
_entity_poly.pdbx_strand_id
1 'polypeptide(L)'
;AEKALRAKLNSLSLVQPEGTFRTARKEAAKLFDRKILFTENPRKVESVVFTKEGYRIKIEAVINGEQKTLYASYKAWKRNNLYPDDFTKKYQSVAYAMDAEALYLSVGLINTSYKEEYSLWVNSEDKVIATWRPNVTYLPEEPDMVWKFTGTFE
;
A
#
# COMPACT_ATOMS: atom_id res chain seq x y z
N ALA A 1 26.18 -12.59 24.94
CA ALA A 1 26.11 -11.54 23.88
C ALA A 1 25.43 -12.06 22.61
N GLU A 2 25.90 -13.17 22.02
CA GLU A 2 25.36 -13.69 20.75
C GLU A 2 23.87 -14.05 20.81
N LYS A 3 23.40 -14.73 21.85
CA LYS A 3 22.00 -15.12 22.04
C LYS A 3 21.09 -13.86 22.12
N ALA A 4 21.53 -12.81 22.80
CA ALA A 4 20.80 -11.56 22.89
C ALA A 4 20.77 -10.80 21.55
N LEU A 5 21.87 -10.83 20.81
CA LEU A 5 21.95 -10.25 19.47
C LEU A 5 21.02 -10.98 18.49
N ARG A 6 21.03 -12.30 18.46
CA ARG A 6 20.14 -13.12 17.64
C ARG A 6 18.65 -12.86 17.98
N ALA A 7 18.31 -12.78 19.27
CA ALA A 7 16.95 -12.47 19.70
C ALA A 7 16.54 -11.08 19.20
N LYS A 8 17.42 -10.08 19.30
CA LYS A 8 17.17 -8.72 18.81
C LYS A 8 17.02 -8.69 17.30
N LEU A 9 17.89 -9.38 16.55
CA LEU A 9 17.79 -9.46 15.09
C LEU A 9 16.51 -10.15 14.65
N ASN A 10 16.09 -11.22 15.31
CA ASN A 10 14.83 -11.92 15.01
C ASN A 10 13.59 -11.10 15.37
N SER A 11 13.71 -10.11 16.27
CA SER A 11 12.62 -9.18 16.61
C SER A 11 12.53 -7.97 15.68
N LEU A 12 13.55 -7.76 14.81
CA LEU A 12 13.52 -6.69 13.83
C LEU A 12 12.48 -7.03 12.74
N SER A 13 11.46 -6.24 12.66
CA SER A 13 10.46 -6.32 11.60
C SER A 13 10.18 -4.93 11.07
N LEU A 14 9.87 -4.83 9.79
CA LEU A 14 9.34 -3.59 9.24
C LEU A 14 8.00 -3.28 9.90
N VAL A 15 7.82 -2.01 10.27
CA VAL A 15 6.55 -1.54 10.83
C VAL A 15 5.45 -1.77 9.79
N GLN A 16 4.41 -2.46 10.20
CA GLN A 16 3.23 -2.75 9.38
C GLN A 16 2.19 -1.64 9.55
N PRO A 17 1.23 -1.52 8.61
CA PRO A 17 0.17 -0.54 8.75
C PRO A 17 -0.66 -0.80 9.99
N GLU A 18 -1.07 0.26 10.67
CA GLU A 18 -1.96 0.21 11.81
C GLU A 18 -3.42 0.08 11.36
N GLY A 19 -4.23 -0.58 12.14
CA GLY A 19 -5.65 -0.81 11.89
C GLY A 19 -6.14 -2.03 12.67
N THR A 20 -7.44 -2.13 12.87
CA THR A 20 -8.05 -3.16 13.72
C THR A 20 -8.81 -4.21 12.94
N PHE A 21 -9.08 -3.99 11.66
CA PHE A 21 -9.90 -4.87 10.85
C PHE A 21 -9.12 -5.50 9.71
N ARG A 22 -9.40 -6.76 9.48
CA ARG A 22 -9.02 -7.52 8.29
C ARG A 22 -10.08 -7.45 7.19
N THR A 23 -11.33 -7.27 7.56
CA THR A 23 -12.47 -7.21 6.65
C THR A 23 -13.00 -5.80 6.62
N ALA A 24 -13.21 -5.27 5.42
CA ALA A 24 -13.75 -3.92 5.22
C ALA A 24 -15.12 -3.78 5.89
N ARG A 25 -15.32 -2.64 6.53
CA ARG A 25 -16.56 -2.27 7.20
C ARG A 25 -16.91 -0.83 6.86
N LYS A 26 -18.21 -0.51 6.91
CA LYS A 26 -18.74 0.84 6.66
C LYS A 26 -18.18 1.44 5.37
N GLU A 27 -17.56 2.61 5.48
CA GLU A 27 -17.04 3.36 4.33
C GLU A 27 -15.88 2.65 3.63
N ALA A 28 -15.00 1.97 4.37
CA ALA A 28 -13.92 1.19 3.79
C ALA A 28 -14.41 0.08 2.84
N ALA A 29 -15.63 -0.45 3.05
CA ALA A 29 -16.22 -1.45 2.17
C ALA A 29 -16.46 -0.94 0.75
N LYS A 30 -16.69 0.37 0.57
CA LYS A 30 -16.93 0.98 -0.75
C LYS A 30 -15.71 0.91 -1.67
N LEU A 31 -14.51 0.75 -1.11
CA LEU A 31 -13.26 0.66 -1.87
C LEU A 31 -13.07 -0.68 -2.62
N PHE A 32 -13.88 -1.69 -2.29
CA PHE A 32 -13.70 -3.05 -2.81
C PHE A 32 -14.65 -3.36 -3.96
N ASP A 33 -14.17 -4.23 -4.86
CA ASP A 33 -14.90 -4.78 -6.01
C ASP A 33 -15.44 -3.71 -6.98
N ARG A 34 -14.83 -2.54 -6.96
CA ARG A 34 -15.10 -1.41 -7.84
C ARG A 34 -13.80 -0.89 -8.43
N LYS A 35 -13.82 -0.48 -9.67
CA LYS A 35 -12.67 0.17 -10.29
C LYS A 35 -12.63 1.64 -9.88
N ILE A 36 -11.48 2.07 -9.40
CA ILE A 36 -11.18 3.44 -9.01
C ILE A 36 -10.26 4.03 -10.07
N LEU A 37 -10.66 5.14 -10.67
CA LEU A 37 -9.86 5.92 -11.62
C LEU A 37 -9.25 7.10 -10.88
N PHE A 38 -7.92 7.22 -10.89
CA PHE A 38 -7.20 8.29 -10.20
C PHE A 38 -6.87 9.45 -11.13
N THR A 39 -6.87 10.65 -10.56
CA THR A 39 -6.25 11.82 -11.19
C THR A 39 -4.74 11.65 -11.29
N GLU A 40 -4.10 12.49 -12.11
CA GLU A 40 -2.63 12.49 -12.21
C GLU A 40 -1.98 12.52 -10.82
N ASN A 41 -0.98 11.67 -10.64
CA ASN A 41 -0.29 11.50 -9.37
C ASN A 41 1.17 11.08 -9.57
N PRO A 42 2.05 11.31 -8.56
CA PRO A 42 3.48 11.03 -8.68
C PRO A 42 3.82 9.55 -8.92
N ARG A 43 2.92 8.65 -8.53
CA ARG A 43 3.12 7.21 -8.71
C ARG A 43 2.58 6.69 -10.04
N LYS A 44 1.98 7.57 -10.86
CA LYS A 44 1.38 7.24 -12.15
C LYS A 44 0.39 6.07 -12.07
N VAL A 45 -0.32 5.96 -10.94
CA VAL A 45 -1.41 5.01 -10.78
C VAL A 45 -2.63 5.57 -11.48
N GLU A 46 -3.08 4.93 -12.53
CA GLU A 46 -4.22 5.35 -13.35
C GLU A 46 -5.52 4.76 -12.82
N SER A 47 -5.49 3.48 -12.45
CA SER A 47 -6.65 2.81 -11.88
C SER A 47 -6.26 1.71 -10.92
N VAL A 48 -7.19 1.34 -10.03
CA VAL A 48 -7.02 0.19 -9.14
C VAL A 48 -8.37 -0.48 -8.86
N VAL A 49 -8.31 -1.79 -8.68
CA VAL A 49 -9.40 -2.62 -8.14
C VAL A 49 -8.84 -3.41 -6.96
N PHE A 50 -9.53 -3.35 -5.83
CA PHE A 50 -9.23 -4.15 -4.65
C PHE A 50 -10.25 -5.28 -4.54
N THR A 51 -9.80 -6.51 -4.46
CA THR A 51 -10.67 -7.69 -4.28
C THR A 51 -10.26 -8.46 -3.04
N LYS A 52 -11.23 -8.82 -2.21
CA LYS A 52 -10.99 -9.57 -0.98
C LYS A 52 -10.80 -11.06 -1.28
N GLU A 53 -9.68 -11.63 -0.83
CA GLU A 53 -9.36 -13.05 -0.97
C GLU A 53 -8.91 -13.64 0.38
N GLY A 54 -9.84 -14.00 1.22
CA GLY A 54 -9.55 -14.58 2.54
C GLY A 54 -8.75 -13.62 3.45
N TYR A 55 -7.49 -13.96 3.75
CA TYR A 55 -6.59 -13.17 4.59
C TYR A 55 -5.82 -12.09 3.83
N ARG A 56 -5.96 -12.04 2.53
CA ARG A 56 -5.28 -11.10 1.64
C ARG A 56 -6.26 -10.33 0.79
N ILE A 57 -5.78 -9.28 0.21
CA ILE A 57 -6.45 -8.56 -0.86
C ILE A 57 -5.62 -8.69 -2.14
N LYS A 58 -6.30 -8.92 -3.25
CA LYS A 58 -5.76 -8.78 -4.60
C LYS A 58 -5.90 -7.33 -5.01
N ILE A 59 -4.86 -6.76 -5.58
CA ILE A 59 -4.80 -5.39 -6.06
C ILE A 59 -4.46 -5.46 -7.54
N GLU A 60 -5.40 -5.13 -8.39
CA GLU A 60 -5.21 -5.01 -9.84
C GLU A 60 -5.10 -3.53 -10.18
N ALA A 61 -3.95 -3.10 -10.65
CA ALA A 61 -3.66 -1.69 -10.91
C ALA A 61 -3.11 -1.48 -12.32
N VAL A 62 -3.44 -0.34 -12.91
CA VAL A 62 -2.74 0.20 -14.08
C VAL A 62 -1.80 1.28 -13.58
N ILE A 63 -0.52 1.08 -13.82
CA ILE A 63 0.56 1.96 -13.37
C ILE A 63 1.42 2.29 -14.57
N ASN A 64 1.47 3.56 -14.95
CA ASN A 64 2.22 4.05 -16.11
C ASN A 64 1.89 3.26 -17.39
N GLY A 65 0.59 3.02 -17.67
CA GLY A 65 0.08 2.27 -18.80
C GLY A 65 0.20 0.75 -18.70
N GLU A 66 0.82 0.22 -17.66
CA GLU A 66 1.02 -1.22 -17.48
C GLU A 66 0.09 -1.82 -16.43
N GLN A 67 -0.56 -2.91 -16.77
CA GLN A 67 -1.37 -3.66 -15.80
C GLN A 67 -0.47 -4.45 -14.85
N LYS A 68 -0.67 -4.28 -13.56
CA LYS A 68 0.05 -4.96 -12.48
C LYS A 68 -0.93 -5.64 -11.53
N THR A 69 -0.54 -6.80 -11.02
CA THR A 69 -1.29 -7.50 -9.97
C THR A 69 -0.41 -7.69 -8.76
N LEU A 70 -0.89 -7.23 -7.60
CA LEU A 70 -0.24 -7.40 -6.31
C LEU A 70 -1.18 -8.08 -5.34
N TYR A 71 -0.58 -8.63 -4.29
CA TYR A 71 -1.30 -9.15 -3.14
C TYR A 71 -0.75 -8.51 -1.87
N ALA A 72 -1.65 -8.07 -1.00
CA ALA A 72 -1.32 -7.60 0.34
C ALA A 72 -1.92 -8.55 1.38
N SER A 73 -1.20 -8.81 2.47
CA SER A 73 -1.71 -9.62 3.58
C SER A 73 -2.01 -8.75 4.81
N TYR A 74 -3.00 -9.15 5.59
CA TYR A 74 -3.39 -8.43 6.81
C TYR A 74 -2.28 -8.51 7.84
N LYS A 75 -1.74 -7.34 8.22
CA LYS A 75 -0.65 -7.22 9.20
C LYS A 75 0.47 -8.24 8.99
N ALA A 76 0.76 -8.55 7.74
CA ALA A 76 1.84 -9.45 7.35
C ALA A 76 2.37 -9.05 5.98
N TRP A 77 3.66 -9.22 5.76
CA TRP A 77 4.30 -8.86 4.50
C TRP A 77 4.09 -9.96 3.45
N LYS A 78 3.38 -9.62 2.36
CA LYS A 78 3.21 -10.49 1.19
C LYS A 78 4.16 -10.07 0.09
N ARG A 79 5.08 -10.95 -0.27
CA ARG A 79 6.03 -10.73 -1.38
C ARG A 79 5.33 -10.83 -2.73
N ASN A 80 5.60 -9.86 -3.60
CA ASN A 80 5.16 -9.78 -4.99
C ASN A 80 6.37 -9.62 -5.91
N ASN A 81 6.26 -10.06 -7.15
CA ASN A 81 7.26 -9.88 -8.20
C ASN A 81 6.64 -9.00 -9.31
N LEU A 82 6.81 -7.67 -9.20
CA LEU A 82 6.13 -6.72 -10.08
C LEU A 82 6.95 -6.32 -11.30
N TYR A 83 8.24 -6.25 -11.15
CA TYR A 83 9.17 -5.79 -12.19
C TYR A 83 10.28 -6.83 -12.35
N PRO A 84 10.00 -7.96 -13.03
CA PRO A 84 10.95 -9.09 -13.12
C PRO A 84 12.29 -8.70 -13.74
N ASP A 85 12.29 -7.69 -14.61
CA ASP A 85 13.48 -7.22 -15.33
C ASP A 85 14.22 -6.07 -14.61
N ASP A 86 13.65 -5.51 -13.56
CA ASP A 86 14.29 -4.46 -12.76
C ASP A 86 14.73 -5.02 -11.40
N PHE A 87 16.00 -5.34 -11.27
CA PHE A 87 16.57 -5.94 -10.06
C PHE A 87 16.31 -5.12 -8.80
N THR A 88 16.25 -3.79 -8.89
CA THR A 88 16.05 -2.90 -7.73
C THR A 88 14.59 -2.87 -7.26
N LYS A 89 13.64 -3.09 -8.15
CA LYS A 89 12.19 -3.04 -7.90
C LYS A 89 11.49 -4.39 -8.01
N LYS A 90 12.25 -5.43 -8.36
CA LYS A 90 11.72 -6.76 -8.67
C LYS A 90 10.79 -7.30 -7.60
N TYR A 91 11.17 -7.18 -6.36
CA TYR A 91 10.40 -7.72 -5.26
C TYR A 91 9.88 -6.62 -4.35
N GLN A 92 8.56 -6.61 -4.20
CA GLN A 92 7.87 -5.74 -3.27
C GLN A 92 7.09 -6.59 -2.27
N SER A 93 7.16 -6.20 -1.01
CA SER A 93 6.33 -6.79 0.03
C SER A 93 5.23 -5.82 0.41
N VAL A 94 3.99 -6.30 0.43
CA VAL A 94 2.82 -5.47 0.71
C VAL A 94 2.06 -6.03 1.90
N ALA A 95 1.80 -5.16 2.87
CA ALA A 95 0.94 -5.43 4.01
C ALA A 95 -0.24 -4.46 4.02
N TYR A 96 -1.38 -4.88 4.57
CA TYR A 96 -2.53 -4.01 4.75
C TYR A 96 -3.12 -4.10 6.15
N ALA A 97 -3.83 -3.05 6.51
CA ALA A 97 -4.77 -3.00 7.62
C ALA A 97 -5.94 -2.09 7.25
N MET A 98 -7.01 -2.14 8.01
CA MET A 98 -8.18 -1.28 7.82
C MET A 98 -8.71 -0.81 9.15
N ASP A 99 -9.40 0.31 9.13
CA ASP A 99 -10.39 0.69 10.13
C ASP A 99 -11.80 0.75 9.50
N ALA A 100 -12.75 1.40 10.13
CA ALA A 100 -14.11 1.49 9.61
C ALA A 100 -14.22 2.37 8.35
N GLU A 101 -13.28 3.28 8.13
CA GLU A 101 -13.34 4.33 7.13
C GLU A 101 -12.30 4.16 6.02
N ALA A 102 -11.11 3.61 6.33
CA ALA A 102 -9.97 3.62 5.44
C ALA A 102 -9.28 2.26 5.27
N LEU A 103 -8.64 2.10 4.14
CA LEU A 103 -7.67 1.05 3.83
C LEU A 103 -6.26 1.64 3.91
N TYR A 104 -5.39 0.97 4.63
CA TYR A 104 -3.98 1.30 4.78
C TYR A 104 -3.11 0.24 4.13
N LEU A 105 -2.16 0.67 3.30
CA LEU A 105 -1.19 -0.19 2.64
C LEU A 105 0.22 0.26 3.00
N SER A 106 1.09 -0.70 3.30
CA SER A 106 2.53 -0.46 3.36
C SER A 106 3.20 -1.31 2.29
N VAL A 107 4.03 -0.66 1.47
CA VAL A 107 4.79 -1.29 0.39
C VAL A 107 6.27 -1.13 0.69
N GLY A 108 6.97 -2.25 0.90
CA GLY A 108 8.41 -2.27 1.11
C GLY A 108 9.15 -2.84 -0.08
N LEU A 109 10.21 -2.18 -0.55
CA LEU A 109 11.13 -2.76 -1.52
C LEU A 109 12.07 -3.70 -0.79
N ILE A 110 12.04 -5.00 -1.15
CA ILE A 110 12.91 -6.01 -0.55
C ILE A 110 14.37 -5.67 -0.88
N ASN A 111 15.24 -5.85 0.10
CA ASN A 111 16.67 -5.52 0.07
C ASN A 111 17.00 -4.01 0.12
N THR A 112 16.04 -3.18 0.45
CA THR A 112 16.25 -1.75 0.69
C THR A 112 15.57 -1.31 1.98
N SER A 113 15.89 -0.13 2.47
CA SER A 113 15.15 0.53 3.56
C SER A 113 13.96 1.34 3.06
N TYR A 114 13.69 1.31 1.76
CA TYR A 114 12.61 2.11 1.16
C TYR A 114 11.25 1.47 1.43
N LYS A 115 10.35 2.28 1.95
CA LYS A 115 8.96 1.93 2.25
C LYS A 115 8.04 3.07 1.81
N GLU A 116 6.89 2.71 1.30
CA GLU A 116 5.80 3.62 0.97
C GLU A 116 4.57 3.27 1.80
N GLU A 117 3.84 4.28 2.22
CA GLU A 117 2.58 4.14 2.93
C GLU A 117 1.48 4.81 2.12
N TYR A 118 0.36 4.11 1.98
CA TYR A 118 -0.83 4.59 1.31
C TYR A 118 -2.01 4.53 2.28
N SER A 119 -2.84 5.56 2.26
CA SER A 119 -4.15 5.54 2.92
C SER A 119 -5.22 5.90 1.91
N LEU A 120 -6.30 5.11 1.86
CA LEU A 120 -7.42 5.33 0.94
C LEU A 120 -8.73 5.35 1.73
N TRP A 121 -9.55 6.35 1.47
CA TRP A 121 -10.90 6.45 2.04
C TRP A 121 -11.88 7.11 1.05
N VAL A 122 -13.16 6.97 1.31
CA VAL A 122 -14.22 7.60 0.52
C VAL A 122 -14.74 8.81 1.28
N ASN A 123 -14.78 9.95 0.62
CA ASN A 123 -15.32 11.18 1.22
C ASN A 123 -16.84 11.27 1.10
N SER A 124 -17.43 12.34 1.63
CA SER A 124 -18.89 12.59 1.60
C SER A 124 -19.46 12.80 0.20
N GLU A 125 -18.62 13.07 -0.79
CA GLU A 125 -19.01 13.23 -2.21
C GLU A 125 -18.87 11.93 -3.01
N ASP A 126 -18.68 10.78 -2.36
CA ASP A 126 -18.41 9.47 -2.96
C ASP A 126 -17.15 9.44 -3.85
N LYS A 127 -16.18 10.33 -3.55
CA LYS A 127 -14.85 10.33 -4.18
C LYS A 127 -13.85 9.62 -3.31
N VAL A 128 -12.95 8.89 -3.94
CA VAL A 128 -11.80 8.27 -3.25
C VAL A 128 -10.73 9.33 -3.04
N ILE A 129 -10.28 9.43 -1.80
CA ILE A 129 -9.10 10.20 -1.45
C ILE A 129 -7.98 9.20 -1.18
N ALA A 130 -6.84 9.41 -1.79
CA ALA A 130 -5.64 8.62 -1.55
C ALA A 130 -4.49 9.52 -1.09
N THR A 131 -3.73 9.05 -0.11
CA THR A 131 -2.46 9.66 0.27
C THR A 131 -1.32 8.69 0.02
N TRP A 132 -0.17 9.24 -0.31
CA TRP A 132 1.07 8.51 -0.47
C TRP A 132 2.18 9.21 0.32
N ARG A 133 2.92 8.44 1.11
CA ARG A 133 4.05 8.91 1.89
C ARG A 133 5.20 7.91 1.78
N PRO A 134 6.33 8.28 1.14
CA PRO A 134 7.56 7.51 1.21
C PRO A 134 8.25 7.73 2.58
N ASN A 135 8.99 6.74 3.06
CA ASN A 135 9.79 6.90 4.28
C ASN A 135 11.11 7.66 4.07
N VAL A 136 11.49 7.88 2.81
CA VAL A 136 12.66 8.66 2.41
C VAL A 136 12.24 9.61 1.31
N THR A 137 12.43 10.89 1.51
CA THR A 137 12.23 11.90 0.47
C THR A 137 13.59 12.40 -0.01
N TYR A 138 13.70 12.70 -1.30
CA TYR A 138 14.88 13.34 -1.87
C TYR A 138 14.87 14.87 -1.68
N LEU A 139 13.83 15.39 -1.04
CA LEU A 139 13.68 16.81 -0.75
C LEU A 139 13.99 17.02 0.74
N PRO A 140 15.21 17.41 1.09
CA PRO A 140 15.60 17.59 2.50
C PRO A 140 14.81 18.69 3.23
N GLU A 141 14.13 19.55 2.48
CA GLU A 141 13.30 20.65 3.00
C GLU A 141 11.89 20.21 3.41
N GLU A 142 11.44 19.01 2.99
CA GLU A 142 10.11 18.48 3.26
C GLU A 142 10.16 17.00 3.70
N PRO A 143 10.73 16.69 4.88
CA PRO A 143 10.93 15.30 5.33
C PRO A 143 9.62 14.54 5.59
N ASP A 144 8.51 15.24 5.80
CA ASP A 144 7.19 14.68 6.10
C ASP A 144 6.19 14.83 4.94
N MET A 145 6.69 14.92 3.70
CA MET A 145 5.84 15.13 2.53
C MET A 145 4.80 14.00 2.40
N VAL A 146 3.53 14.39 2.38
CA VAL A 146 2.40 13.54 2.06
C VAL A 146 1.74 14.05 0.77
N TRP A 147 1.76 13.22 -0.25
CA TRP A 147 1.06 13.49 -1.50
C TRP A 147 -0.40 13.06 -1.39
N LYS A 148 -1.31 13.93 -1.81
CA LYS A 148 -2.73 13.64 -1.83
C LYS A 148 -3.26 13.72 -3.26
N PHE A 149 -4.01 12.71 -3.67
CA PHE A 149 -4.67 12.66 -4.96
C PHE A 149 -6.06 12.04 -4.84
N THR A 150 -6.87 12.25 -5.86
CA THR A 150 -8.28 11.85 -5.82
C THR A 150 -8.59 10.81 -6.87
N GLY A 151 -9.63 10.02 -6.62
CA GLY A 151 -10.15 9.05 -7.56
C GLY A 151 -11.67 9.09 -7.58
N THR A 152 -12.23 8.58 -8.67
CA THR A 152 -13.65 8.36 -8.86
C THR A 152 -13.91 6.89 -9.17
N PHE A 153 -15.08 6.42 -8.79
CA PHE A 153 -15.51 5.08 -9.17
C PHE A 153 -16.03 5.08 -10.60
N GLU A 154 -15.62 4.04 -11.36
CA GLU A 154 -16.14 3.71 -12.68
C GLU A 154 -17.39 2.87 -12.57
#